data_74e31884caad9b750c6916f2df91795c
#
_entry.id   74e31884caad9b750c6916f2df91795c
#
_cell.length_a   1.000
_cell.length_b   1.000
_cell.length_c   1.000
_cell.angle_alpha   90.00
_cell.angle_beta   90.00
_cell.angle_gamma   90.00
#
_symmetry.space_group_name_H-M   'P 1'
#
loop_
_entity.id
_entity.type
_entity.pdbx_description
1 polymer ?
#
loop_
_entity_poly.entity_id
_entity_poly.type
_entity_poly.pdbx_seq_one_letter_code
_entity_poly.pdbx_strand_id
1 'polypeptide(L)'
;MARRIEPSKKSIPDILGDLRSGYREAVIIGPSAALKFLERTQESQHSLPNAVKCFLFDLLAETRAQLGDWEGCNEAVKGALANLAAAESDLGAELKNSLPGMSLFERGIAARSELGDFEGALQLCDEATARGLGAHFEAKRASLAWAR
;
A
#
# COMPACT_ATOMS: atom_id res chain seq x y z
N MET A 1 4.76 43.53 -8.41
CA MET A 1 5.58 42.39 -8.31
C MET A 1 4.71 41.14 -8.23
N ALA A 2 5.01 40.31 -9.12
CA ALA A 2 4.32 39.05 -9.07
C ALA A 2 4.66 38.38 -7.77
N ARG A 3 3.68 38.20 -6.96
CA ARG A 3 3.90 37.45 -5.76
C ARG A 3 4.25 36.03 -6.15
N ARG A 4 5.41 35.65 -5.77
CA ARG A 4 5.81 34.32 -5.99
C ARG A 4 4.84 33.38 -5.25
N ILE A 5 4.15 32.64 -6.01
CA ILE A 5 3.32 31.62 -5.42
C ILE A 5 4.26 30.48 -5.04
N GLU A 6 4.60 30.44 -3.81
CA GLU A 6 5.22 29.25 -3.28
C GLU A 6 4.32 28.09 -3.64
N PRO A 7 4.86 27.02 -4.25
CA PRO A 7 4.07 25.81 -4.27
C PRO A 7 3.77 25.54 -2.81
N SER A 8 2.56 25.84 -2.41
CA SER A 8 2.15 25.69 -1.05
C SER A 8 2.52 24.29 -0.64
N LYS A 9 3.25 24.18 0.45
CA LYS A 9 3.48 22.90 1.04
C LYS A 9 2.15 22.36 1.43
N LYS A 10 1.61 21.48 0.61
CA LYS A 10 0.39 20.79 0.94
C LYS A 10 0.62 19.95 2.17
N SER A 11 -0.38 19.87 3.01
CA SER A 11 -0.33 19.00 4.18
C SER A 11 -0.30 17.53 3.72
N ILE A 12 0.18 16.65 4.57
CA ILE A 12 0.18 15.22 4.27
C ILE A 12 -1.22 14.72 3.93
N PRO A 13 -2.29 15.07 4.68
CA PRO A 13 -3.66 14.70 4.28
C PRO A 13 -4.07 15.21 2.91
N ASP A 14 -3.65 16.39 2.52
CA ASP A 14 -3.98 16.95 1.20
C ASP A 14 -3.29 16.17 0.08
N ILE A 15 -2.01 15.85 0.27
CA ILE A 15 -1.24 15.07 -0.70
C ILE A 15 -1.86 13.67 -0.83
N LEU A 16 -2.21 13.06 0.28
CA LEU A 16 -2.87 11.75 0.29
C LEU A 16 -4.23 11.82 -0.42
N GLY A 17 -4.98 12.88 -0.20
CA GLY A 17 -6.26 13.11 -0.88
C GLY A 17 -6.09 13.19 -2.39
N ASP A 18 -5.06 13.89 -2.85
CA ASP A 18 -4.75 14.00 -4.28
C ASP A 18 -4.39 12.63 -4.86
N LEU A 19 -3.61 11.84 -4.14
CA LEU A 19 -3.24 10.48 -4.56
C LEU A 19 -4.49 9.61 -4.70
N ARG A 20 -5.34 9.61 -3.69
CA ARG A 20 -6.57 8.81 -3.68
C ARG A 20 -7.53 9.22 -4.78
N SER A 21 -7.65 10.52 -5.01
CA SER A 21 -8.54 11.08 -6.04
C SER A 21 -8.07 10.69 -7.44
N GLY A 22 -6.78 10.86 -7.72
CA GLY A 22 -6.20 10.49 -9.00
C GLY A 22 -6.30 8.99 -9.26
N TYR A 23 -6.05 8.19 -8.24
CA TYR A 23 -6.18 6.73 -8.34
C TYR A 23 -7.62 6.33 -8.66
N ARG A 24 -8.58 6.93 -7.96
CA ARG A 24 -10.01 6.62 -8.15
C ARG A 24 -10.45 6.92 -9.57
N GLU A 25 -10.02 8.04 -10.13
CA GLU A 25 -10.31 8.40 -11.52
C GLU A 25 -9.68 7.39 -12.49
N ALA A 26 -8.44 7.01 -12.24
CA ALA A 26 -7.74 6.07 -13.11
C ALA A 26 -8.36 4.67 -13.05
N VAL A 27 -8.82 4.22 -11.89
CA VAL A 27 -9.47 2.92 -11.71
C VAL A 27 -10.75 2.82 -12.55
N ILE A 28 -11.48 3.92 -12.70
CA ILE A 28 -12.70 3.93 -13.52
C ILE A 28 -12.36 3.55 -14.97
N ILE A 29 -11.18 3.95 -15.45
CA ILE A 29 -10.72 3.61 -16.80
C ILE A 29 -10.29 2.15 -16.86
N GLY A 30 -9.56 1.67 -15.85
CA GLY A 30 -9.14 0.29 -15.74
C GLY A 30 -7.84 0.10 -14.99
N PRO A 31 -7.45 -1.16 -14.70
CA PRO A 31 -6.23 -1.45 -13.94
C PRO A 31 -4.96 -0.93 -14.59
N SER A 32 -4.85 -0.99 -15.92
CA SER A 32 -3.67 -0.50 -16.62
C SER A 32 -3.52 1.01 -16.49
N ALA A 33 -4.62 1.75 -16.55
CA ALA A 33 -4.61 3.20 -16.34
C ALA A 33 -4.23 3.54 -14.90
N ALA A 34 -4.76 2.77 -13.94
CA ALA A 34 -4.41 2.93 -12.53
C ALA A 34 -2.92 2.70 -12.32
N LEU A 35 -2.36 1.66 -12.93
CA LEU A 35 -0.93 1.38 -12.83
C LEU A 35 -0.09 2.53 -13.38
N LYS A 36 -0.45 3.06 -14.55
CA LYS A 36 0.27 4.18 -15.15
C LYS A 36 0.26 5.41 -14.24
N PHE A 37 -0.89 5.72 -13.66
CA PHE A 37 -1.01 6.84 -12.73
C PHE A 37 -0.07 6.64 -11.54
N LEU A 38 -0.09 5.44 -10.95
CA LEU A 38 0.72 5.15 -9.78
C LEU A 38 2.22 5.15 -10.10
N GLU A 39 2.61 4.62 -11.26
CA GLU A 39 4.01 4.62 -11.68
C GLU A 39 4.54 6.03 -11.92
N ARG A 40 3.73 6.91 -12.49
CA ARG A 40 4.08 8.32 -12.64
C ARG A 40 4.27 8.99 -11.29
N THR A 41 3.39 8.68 -10.34
CA THR A 41 3.50 9.19 -8.98
C THR A 41 4.77 8.66 -8.33
N GLN A 42 5.10 7.40 -8.58
CA GLN A 42 6.31 6.76 -8.05
C GLN A 42 7.58 7.42 -8.59
N GLU A 43 7.58 7.87 -9.83
CA GLU A 43 8.73 8.58 -10.41
C GLU A 43 9.09 9.82 -9.62
N SER A 44 8.13 10.42 -8.95
CA SER A 44 8.31 11.61 -8.11
C SER A 44 8.30 11.26 -6.62
N GLN A 45 8.47 9.99 -6.27
CA GLN A 45 8.28 9.55 -4.87
C GLN A 45 9.22 10.23 -3.88
N HIS A 46 10.42 10.63 -4.33
CA HIS A 46 11.39 11.29 -3.46
C HIS A 46 10.89 12.63 -2.93
N SER A 47 9.92 13.25 -3.60
CA SER A 47 9.31 14.49 -3.15
C SER A 47 8.08 14.26 -2.27
N LEU A 48 7.68 12.99 -2.08
CA LEU A 48 6.52 12.66 -1.27
C LEU A 48 6.92 12.37 0.18
N PRO A 49 6.08 12.77 1.16
CA PRO A 49 6.30 12.34 2.53
C PRO A 49 6.27 10.82 2.64
N ASN A 50 7.08 10.27 3.53
CA ASN A 50 7.13 8.81 3.71
C ASN A 50 5.77 8.22 4.08
N ALA A 51 4.97 8.96 4.83
CA ALA A 51 3.61 8.54 5.17
C ALA A 51 2.77 8.32 3.92
N VAL A 52 2.88 9.22 2.93
CA VAL A 52 2.16 9.09 1.66
C VAL A 52 2.70 7.94 0.83
N LYS A 53 4.02 7.70 0.88
CA LYS A 53 4.62 6.56 0.18
C LYS A 53 4.01 5.24 0.61
N CYS A 54 3.68 5.09 1.88
CA CYS A 54 3.02 3.88 2.38
C CYS A 54 1.73 3.60 1.61
N PHE A 55 0.91 4.62 1.42
CA PHE A 55 -0.34 4.48 0.68
C PHE A 55 -0.11 4.28 -0.82
N LEU A 56 0.88 4.96 -1.39
CA LEU A 56 1.25 4.76 -2.79
C LEU A 56 1.62 3.31 -3.06
N PHE A 57 2.48 2.75 -2.23
CA PHE A 57 2.90 1.36 -2.40
C PHE A 57 1.77 0.37 -2.12
N ASP A 58 0.86 0.70 -1.20
CA ASP A 58 -0.33 -0.11 -0.97
C ASP A 58 -1.20 -0.19 -2.24
N LEU A 59 -1.45 0.94 -2.88
CA LEU A 59 -2.22 0.99 -4.12
C LEU A 59 -1.50 0.28 -5.27
N LEU A 60 -0.16 0.41 -5.34
CA LEU A 60 0.64 -0.32 -6.32
C LEU A 60 0.53 -1.83 -6.11
N ALA A 61 0.59 -2.29 -4.87
CA ALA A 61 0.44 -3.70 -4.55
C ALA A 61 -0.91 -4.23 -5.02
N GLU A 62 -1.97 -3.51 -4.73
CA GLU A 62 -3.33 -3.89 -5.15
C GLU A 62 -3.42 -3.98 -6.67
N THR A 63 -2.94 -2.96 -7.36
CA THR A 63 -3.06 -2.87 -8.82
C THR A 63 -2.24 -3.94 -9.51
N ARG A 64 -1.01 -4.17 -9.05
CA ARG A 64 -0.14 -5.20 -9.62
C ARG A 64 -0.68 -6.59 -9.37
N ALA A 65 -1.29 -6.83 -8.21
CA ALA A 65 -1.98 -8.09 -7.92
C ALA A 65 -3.13 -8.33 -8.89
N GLN A 66 -3.93 -7.31 -9.18
CA GLN A 66 -5.02 -7.42 -10.14
C GLN A 66 -4.51 -7.76 -11.53
N LEU A 67 -3.32 -7.33 -11.89
CA LEU A 67 -2.70 -7.60 -13.18
C LEU A 67 -1.89 -8.90 -13.18
N GLY A 68 -1.85 -9.62 -12.08
CA GLY A 68 -1.12 -10.88 -11.97
C GLY A 68 0.39 -10.73 -11.82
N ASP A 69 0.87 -9.52 -11.59
CA ASP A 69 2.30 -9.25 -11.36
C ASP A 69 2.65 -9.44 -9.89
N TRP A 70 2.86 -10.67 -9.49
CA TRP A 70 3.11 -11.00 -8.09
C TRP A 70 4.47 -10.52 -7.60
N GLU A 71 5.49 -10.53 -8.45
CA GLU A 71 6.81 -9.99 -8.07
C GLU A 71 6.72 -8.49 -7.82
N GLY A 72 6.08 -7.75 -8.74
CA GLY A 72 5.86 -6.32 -8.58
C GLY A 72 4.98 -6.00 -7.38
N CYS A 73 3.96 -6.82 -7.14
CA CYS A 73 3.12 -6.70 -5.96
C CYS A 73 3.94 -6.85 -4.68
N ASN A 74 4.79 -7.87 -4.60
CA ASN A 74 5.62 -8.10 -3.42
C ASN A 74 6.60 -6.94 -3.18
N GLU A 75 7.20 -6.40 -4.23
CA GLU A 75 8.08 -5.24 -4.10
C GLU A 75 7.32 -4.01 -3.57
N ALA A 76 6.10 -3.79 -4.05
CA ALA A 76 5.26 -2.71 -3.55
C ALA A 76 4.89 -2.92 -2.08
N VAL A 77 4.58 -4.15 -1.68
CA VAL A 77 4.30 -4.49 -0.28
C VAL A 77 5.49 -4.16 0.60
N LYS A 78 6.70 -4.50 0.16
CA LYS A 78 7.93 -4.15 0.90
C LYS A 78 8.06 -2.65 1.08
N GLY A 79 7.75 -1.88 0.03
CA GLY A 79 7.77 -0.42 0.10
C GLY A 79 6.74 0.12 1.09
N ALA A 80 5.54 -0.43 1.09
CA ALA A 80 4.50 -0.03 2.02
C ALA A 80 4.90 -0.31 3.47
N LEU A 81 5.43 -1.51 3.72
CA LEU A 81 5.88 -1.90 5.06
C LEU A 81 7.04 -1.03 5.54
N ALA A 82 7.96 -0.69 4.65
CA ALA A 82 9.10 0.16 4.98
C ALA A 82 8.68 1.56 5.42
N ASN A 83 7.54 2.04 4.94
CA ASN A 83 7.02 3.38 5.25
C ASN A 83 5.86 3.37 6.25
N LEU A 84 5.50 2.19 6.78
CA LEU A 84 4.36 2.05 7.66
C LEU A 84 4.56 2.79 8.99
N ALA A 85 5.75 2.72 9.56
CA ALA A 85 6.07 3.41 10.82
C ALA A 85 5.94 4.93 10.67
N ALA A 86 6.39 5.47 9.53
CA ALA A 86 6.24 6.89 9.24
C ALA A 86 4.76 7.28 9.11
N ALA A 87 3.96 6.43 8.48
CA ALA A 87 2.53 6.65 8.37
C ALA A 87 1.85 6.62 9.74
N GLU A 88 2.26 5.71 10.62
CA GLU A 88 1.77 5.66 12.00
C GLU A 88 2.11 6.94 12.75
N SER A 89 3.35 7.41 12.61
CA SER A 89 3.82 8.61 13.29
C SER A 89 3.11 9.87 12.79
N ASP A 90 2.98 10.01 11.47
CA ASP A 90 2.52 11.25 10.86
C ASP A 90 1.00 11.34 10.70
N LEU A 91 0.33 10.21 10.57
CA LEU A 91 -1.10 10.18 10.30
C LEU A 91 -1.94 9.59 11.44
N GLY A 92 -1.30 8.93 12.42
CA GLY A 92 -1.99 8.47 13.63
C GLY A 92 -3.35 7.84 13.39
N ALA A 93 -4.41 8.55 13.80
CA ALA A 93 -5.78 8.05 13.68
C ALA A 93 -6.20 7.81 12.24
N GLU A 94 -5.73 8.61 11.27
CA GLU A 94 -6.04 8.42 9.87
C GLU A 94 -5.52 7.06 9.38
N LEU A 95 -4.30 6.70 9.74
CA LEU A 95 -3.77 5.39 9.39
C LEU A 95 -4.56 4.28 10.08
N LYS A 96 -4.83 4.43 11.35
CA LYS A 96 -5.58 3.43 12.11
C LYS A 96 -6.94 3.17 11.48
N ASN A 97 -7.61 4.21 11.02
CA ASN A 97 -8.91 4.09 10.37
C ASN A 97 -8.80 3.51 8.95
N SER A 98 -7.70 3.78 8.25
CA SER A 98 -7.50 3.33 6.88
C SER A 98 -6.97 1.90 6.79
N LEU A 99 -6.17 1.49 7.76
CA LEU A 99 -5.41 0.25 7.71
C LEU A 99 -6.26 -1.00 7.45
N PRO A 100 -7.44 -1.17 8.08
CA PRO A 100 -8.27 -2.35 7.78
C PRO A 100 -8.72 -2.46 6.33
N GLY A 101 -8.82 -1.32 5.62
CA GLY A 101 -9.21 -1.29 4.21
C GLY A 101 -8.03 -1.30 3.25
N MET A 102 -6.80 -1.25 3.75
CA MET A 102 -5.62 -1.29 2.91
C MET A 102 -5.32 -2.72 2.49
N SER A 103 -4.68 -2.86 1.33
CA SER A 103 -4.45 -4.16 0.69
C SER A 103 -3.11 -4.79 1.04
N LEU A 104 -2.21 -4.04 1.68
CA LEU A 104 -0.82 -4.46 1.81
C LEU A 104 -0.63 -5.83 2.48
N PHE A 105 -1.39 -6.14 3.51
CA PHE A 105 -1.26 -7.44 4.17
C PHE A 105 -1.87 -8.56 3.34
N GLU A 106 -3.09 -8.40 2.85
CA GLU A 106 -3.73 -9.43 2.04
C GLU A 106 -2.96 -9.70 0.74
N ARG A 107 -2.59 -8.64 0.04
CA ARG A 107 -1.87 -8.78 -1.22
C ARG A 107 -0.45 -9.25 -0.99
N GLY A 108 0.17 -8.85 0.12
CA GLY A 108 1.49 -9.34 0.50
C GLY A 108 1.49 -10.83 0.78
N ILE A 109 0.49 -11.30 1.51
CA ILE A 109 0.34 -12.74 1.80
C ILE A 109 0.11 -13.49 0.48
N ALA A 110 -0.77 -13.00 -0.38
CA ALA A 110 -1.05 -13.62 -1.66
C ALA A 110 0.21 -13.66 -2.55
N ALA A 111 0.93 -12.54 -2.66
CA ALA A 111 2.13 -12.47 -3.48
C ALA A 111 3.21 -13.42 -2.99
N ARG A 112 3.47 -13.44 -1.70
CA ARG A 112 4.48 -14.33 -1.13
C ARG A 112 4.09 -15.80 -1.32
N SER A 113 2.81 -16.12 -1.16
CA SER A 113 2.30 -17.47 -1.40
C SER A 113 2.48 -17.87 -2.86
N GLU A 114 2.12 -17.00 -3.80
CA GLU A 114 2.29 -17.26 -5.23
C GLU A 114 3.74 -17.43 -5.63
N LEU A 115 4.65 -16.74 -4.94
CA LEU A 115 6.08 -16.84 -5.20
C LEU A 115 6.74 -17.99 -4.41
N GLY A 116 5.97 -18.74 -3.65
CA GLY A 116 6.49 -19.88 -2.88
C GLY A 116 7.12 -19.53 -1.54
N ASP A 117 7.04 -18.26 -1.12
CA ASP A 117 7.58 -17.81 0.16
C ASP A 117 6.53 -17.92 1.26
N PHE A 118 6.25 -19.13 1.68
CA PHE A 118 5.22 -19.38 2.69
C PHE A 118 5.62 -18.85 4.08
N GLU A 119 6.91 -18.87 4.40
CA GLU A 119 7.40 -18.31 5.67
C GLU A 119 7.14 -16.80 5.72
N GLY A 120 7.44 -16.08 4.63
CA GLY A 120 7.16 -14.67 4.54
C GLY A 120 5.67 -14.36 4.60
N ALA A 121 4.85 -15.21 3.99
CA ALA A 121 3.40 -15.08 4.07
C ALA A 121 2.90 -15.24 5.49
N LEU A 122 3.42 -16.24 6.23
CA LEU A 122 3.08 -16.45 7.64
C LEU A 122 3.48 -15.27 8.52
N GLN A 123 4.64 -14.69 8.27
CA GLN A 123 5.10 -13.49 8.99
C GLN A 123 4.12 -12.34 8.82
N LEU A 124 3.60 -12.14 7.62
CA LEU A 124 2.62 -11.10 7.37
C LEU A 124 1.28 -11.37 8.06
N CYS A 125 0.86 -12.64 8.11
CA CYS A 125 -0.33 -13.02 8.87
C CYS A 125 -0.18 -12.67 10.34
N ASP A 126 0.99 -12.99 10.91
CA ASP A 126 1.28 -12.71 12.32
C ASP A 126 1.29 -11.21 12.58
N GLU A 127 1.88 -10.42 11.69
CA GLU A 127 1.91 -8.97 11.83
C GLU A 127 0.52 -8.36 11.73
N ALA A 128 -0.30 -8.81 10.79
CA ALA A 128 -1.68 -8.34 10.64
C ALA A 128 -2.51 -8.68 11.88
N THR A 129 -2.34 -9.88 12.41
CA THR A 129 -3.03 -10.32 13.64
C THR A 129 -2.60 -9.46 14.82
N ALA A 130 -1.30 -9.20 14.94
CA ALA A 130 -0.76 -8.37 16.03
C ALA A 130 -1.29 -6.93 15.98
N ARG A 131 -1.63 -6.46 14.78
CA ARG A 131 -2.23 -5.13 14.59
C ARG A 131 -3.75 -5.13 14.75
N GLY A 132 -4.36 -6.28 15.00
CA GLY A 132 -5.81 -6.39 15.22
C GLY A 132 -6.63 -6.22 13.95
N LEU A 133 -6.11 -6.63 12.80
CA LEU A 133 -6.75 -6.37 11.51
C LEU A 133 -7.85 -7.37 11.13
N GLY A 134 -8.09 -8.38 11.95
CA GLY A 134 -9.23 -9.27 11.76
C GLY A 134 -8.87 -10.74 11.92
N ALA A 135 -9.86 -11.51 12.34
CA ALA A 135 -9.69 -12.94 12.61
C ALA A 135 -9.37 -13.74 11.34
N HIS A 136 -9.70 -13.20 10.16
CA HIS A 136 -9.43 -13.92 8.90
C HIS A 136 -7.92 -14.12 8.64
N PHE A 137 -7.06 -13.29 9.24
CA PHE A 137 -5.61 -13.50 9.10
C PHE A 137 -5.15 -14.71 9.89
N GLU A 138 -5.79 -15.02 11.00
CA GLU A 138 -5.50 -16.25 11.73
C GLU A 138 -5.91 -17.49 10.92
N ALA A 139 -7.07 -17.41 10.25
CA ALA A 139 -7.53 -18.48 9.38
C ALA A 139 -6.59 -18.67 8.18
N LYS A 140 -6.11 -17.58 7.58
CA LYS A 140 -5.13 -17.64 6.50
C LYS A 140 -3.83 -18.29 6.98
N ARG A 141 -3.39 -17.94 8.17
CA ARG A 141 -2.18 -18.51 8.75
C ARG A 141 -2.30 -20.02 8.90
N ALA A 142 -3.41 -20.48 9.41
CA ALA A 142 -3.66 -21.91 9.56
C ALA A 142 -3.63 -22.63 8.20
N SER A 143 -4.26 -22.06 7.18
CA SER A 143 -4.26 -22.63 5.83
C SER A 143 -2.86 -22.70 5.23
N LEU A 144 -2.06 -21.64 5.42
CA LEU A 144 -0.68 -21.59 4.91
C LEU A 144 0.24 -22.56 5.64
N ALA A 145 0.03 -22.75 6.92
CA ALA A 145 0.81 -23.72 7.68
C ALA A 145 0.61 -25.15 7.16
N TRP A 146 -0.56 -25.45 6.63
CA TRP A 146 -0.85 -26.73 5.98
C TRP A 146 -0.17 -26.85 4.61
N ALA A 147 -0.03 -25.72 3.89
CA ALA A 147 0.47 -25.73 2.53
C ALA A 147 2.00 -25.87 2.43
N ARG A 148 2.74 -25.46 3.46
CA ARG A 148 4.20 -25.48 3.38
C ARG A 148 4.82 -26.86 3.68
#